data_d07eff651fd2fb073e2813eec45dd2f4
#
_entry.id   d07eff651fd2fb073e2813eec45dd2f4
#
_cell.length_a   1.000
_cell.length_b   1.000
_cell.length_c   1.000
_cell.angle_alpha   90.00
_cell.angle_beta   90.00
_cell.angle_gamma   90.00
#
_symmetry.space_group_name_H-M   'P 1'
#
loop_
_entity.id
_entity.type
_entity.pdbx_description
1 polymer ?
#
loop_
_entity_poly.entity_id
_entity_poly.type
_entity_poly.pdbx_seq_one_letter_code
_entity_poly.pdbx_strand_id
1 'polypeptide(L)'
;MQRRTFIKNTALSAVAVSAFGFIEFDGKKYTGDCETTTDILGPFYRPGSPVQNNLAIKGEPGEFIELSGIIRHRDCTTPYQKAKIELWHCDAKGVYDNSSPDFRYRGTTYSDEKGHYSFNTILPVPYDVGDGSIRPAHFHLMITAEGYQPLVTQLYFTGDVNIKKDVYAASPKAKRRILNVQNLNNGTKKVVYDVSMVENLTVETATIDKLTGIYTDKADKTKSVEFFKSDNALWRKNEVFGAKFDYTGNNTFEYPGMPPGMYRKLYFEILVSGNIQLTVDYMNSNATKHTVVYLKEK
;
A
#
# COMPACT_ATOMS: atom_id res chain seq x y z
N MET A 1 -19.00 -52.37 37.82
CA MET A 1 -18.84 -50.91 37.91
C MET A 1 -17.95 -50.45 36.77
N GLN A 2 -18.52 -49.95 35.69
CA GLN A 2 -17.79 -49.40 34.56
C GLN A 2 -17.71 -47.89 34.72
N ARG A 3 -16.48 -47.37 34.84
CA ARG A 3 -16.21 -45.90 34.80
C ARG A 3 -16.23 -45.44 33.35
N ARG A 4 -17.25 -44.72 32.95
CA ARG A 4 -17.27 -43.97 31.68
C ARG A 4 -16.40 -42.73 31.85
N THR A 5 -15.28 -42.72 31.15
CA THR A 5 -14.43 -41.52 31.02
C THR A 5 -15.10 -40.57 30.04
N PHE A 6 -15.51 -39.43 30.56
CA PHE A 6 -16.07 -38.33 29.78
C PHE A 6 -14.88 -37.58 29.13
N ILE A 7 -14.63 -37.85 27.87
CA ILE A 7 -13.69 -37.03 27.07
C ILE A 7 -14.45 -35.74 26.73
N LYS A 8 -14.15 -34.67 27.46
CA LYS A 8 -14.53 -33.33 27.01
C LYS A 8 -13.74 -33.03 25.77
N ASN A 9 -14.43 -32.81 24.66
CA ASN A 9 -13.87 -32.20 23.46
C ASN A 9 -13.43 -30.77 23.76
N THR A 10 -12.21 -30.63 24.25
CA THR A 10 -11.51 -29.35 24.19
C THR A 10 -11.04 -29.24 22.74
N ALA A 11 -11.64 -28.33 22.01
CA ALA A 11 -11.11 -27.92 20.71
C ALA A 11 -9.67 -27.42 20.96
N LEU A 12 -8.69 -28.20 20.53
CA LEU A 12 -7.31 -27.73 20.47
C LEU A 12 -7.25 -26.70 19.37
N SER A 13 -7.28 -25.43 19.76
CA SER A 13 -6.85 -24.35 18.89
C SER A 13 -5.34 -24.49 18.72
N ALA A 14 -4.90 -25.06 17.61
CA ALA A 14 -3.49 -25.12 17.29
C ALA A 14 -3.06 -23.71 16.83
N VAL A 15 -2.39 -22.98 17.70
CA VAL A 15 -1.73 -21.73 17.35
C VAL A 15 -0.35 -22.08 16.80
N ALA A 16 -0.18 -22.02 15.49
CA ALA A 16 1.14 -22.12 14.88
C ALA A 16 1.74 -20.70 14.79
N VAL A 17 2.79 -20.45 15.56
CA VAL A 17 3.59 -19.23 15.45
C VAL A 17 4.63 -19.47 14.36
N SER A 18 4.41 -18.89 13.18
CA SER A 18 5.43 -18.85 12.13
C SER A 18 6.22 -17.55 12.22
N ALA A 19 7.37 -17.46 11.57
CA ALA A 19 8.13 -16.22 11.41
C ALA A 19 7.29 -15.11 10.69
N PHE A 20 6.12 -15.45 10.19
CA PHE A 20 5.20 -14.63 9.38
C PHE A 20 3.88 -14.25 10.09
N GLY A 21 3.68 -14.59 11.37
CA GLY A 21 2.49 -14.22 12.14
C GLY A 21 1.75 -15.41 12.77
N PHE A 22 0.61 -15.12 13.42
CA PHE A 22 -0.25 -16.13 14.02
C PHE A 22 -1.21 -16.70 12.97
N ILE A 23 -1.40 -18.02 12.98
CA ILE A 23 -2.47 -18.69 12.24
C ILE A 23 -3.46 -19.20 13.28
N GLU A 24 -4.69 -18.70 13.23
CA GLU A 24 -5.79 -19.15 14.07
C GLU A 24 -6.78 -19.96 13.24
N PHE A 25 -7.22 -21.09 13.76
CA PHE A 25 -8.25 -21.91 13.14
C PHE A 25 -9.60 -21.62 13.83
N ASP A 26 -10.54 -21.03 13.11
CA ASP A 26 -11.88 -20.66 13.62
C ASP A 26 -12.88 -21.83 13.64
N GLY A 27 -12.42 -23.06 13.39
CA GLY A 27 -13.25 -24.27 13.27
C GLY A 27 -13.71 -24.59 11.85
N LYS A 28 -13.48 -23.69 10.89
CA LYS A 28 -13.83 -23.88 9.45
C LYS A 28 -12.69 -23.53 8.52
N LYS A 29 -11.92 -22.50 8.85
CA LYS A 29 -10.78 -22.01 8.06
C LYS A 29 -9.67 -21.51 8.95
N TYR A 30 -8.45 -21.50 8.44
CA TYR A 30 -7.33 -20.82 9.06
C TYR A 30 -7.41 -19.33 8.73
N THR A 31 -7.39 -18.49 9.77
CA THR A 31 -7.26 -17.04 9.63
C THR A 31 -5.91 -16.64 10.21
N GLY A 32 -5.05 -16.02 9.43
CA GLY A 32 -3.71 -15.62 9.88
C GLY A 32 -3.62 -14.12 10.06
N ASP A 33 -2.82 -13.69 11.04
CA ASP A 33 -2.28 -12.33 11.13
C ASP A 33 -1.09 -12.18 10.16
N CYS A 34 -1.29 -12.63 8.92
CA CYS A 34 -0.27 -12.55 7.87
C CYS A 34 -0.56 -11.43 6.88
N GLU A 35 -1.68 -10.73 7.03
CA GLU A 35 -2.05 -9.65 6.13
C GLU A 35 -0.92 -8.64 6.01
N THR A 36 -0.56 -8.33 4.79
CA THR A 36 0.43 -7.30 4.51
C THR A 36 -0.14 -5.94 4.83
N THR A 37 0.53 -5.20 5.70
CA THR A 37 0.09 -3.86 6.08
C THR A 37 0.31 -2.86 4.97
N THR A 38 -0.67 -1.98 4.77
CA THR A 38 -0.58 -0.85 3.85
C THR A 38 0.38 0.23 4.36
N ASP A 39 0.93 1.01 3.43
CA ASP A 39 1.60 2.28 3.68
C ASP A 39 1.06 3.34 2.74
N ILE A 40 1.52 4.57 2.87
CA ILE A 40 1.10 5.65 1.97
C ILE A 40 1.63 5.42 0.56
N LEU A 41 0.84 5.79 -0.44
CA LEU A 41 1.25 5.76 -1.85
C LEU A 41 2.43 6.72 -2.11
N GLY A 42 2.48 7.83 -1.38
CA GLY A 42 3.38 8.92 -1.67
C GLY A 42 2.95 9.73 -2.90
N PRO A 43 3.65 10.84 -3.20
CA PRO A 43 3.27 11.74 -4.28
C PRO A 43 3.78 11.30 -5.67
N PHE A 44 4.66 10.30 -5.74
CA PHE A 44 5.44 9.98 -6.95
C PHE A 44 4.92 8.77 -7.75
N TYR A 45 3.75 8.23 -7.42
CA TYR A 45 3.16 7.16 -8.22
C TYR A 45 2.80 7.66 -9.63
N ARG A 46 3.17 6.87 -10.65
CA ARG A 46 2.79 7.07 -12.06
C ARG A 46 2.25 5.76 -12.62
N PRO A 47 1.03 5.75 -13.17
CA PRO A 47 0.49 4.57 -13.83
C PRO A 47 1.19 4.31 -15.17
N GLY A 48 1.04 3.08 -15.67
CA GLY A 48 1.50 2.73 -17.01
C GLY A 48 3.00 2.44 -17.08
N SER A 49 3.64 2.11 -15.96
CA SER A 49 5.03 1.63 -15.99
C SER A 49 5.13 0.38 -16.90
N PRO A 50 6.19 0.26 -17.70
CA PRO A 50 6.35 -0.84 -18.65
C PRO A 50 6.43 -2.20 -17.93
N VAL A 51 6.01 -3.26 -18.62
CA VAL A 51 6.17 -4.63 -18.13
C VAL A 51 7.64 -5.01 -18.26
N GLN A 52 8.36 -4.80 -17.17
CA GLN A 52 9.78 -5.11 -17.01
C GLN A 52 10.11 -5.32 -15.55
N ASN A 53 10.98 -6.24 -15.26
CA ASN A 53 11.44 -6.53 -13.91
C ASN A 53 12.95 -6.27 -13.70
N ASN A 54 13.67 -5.90 -14.75
CA ASN A 54 15.04 -5.39 -14.65
C ASN A 54 15.01 -3.87 -14.78
N LEU A 55 15.14 -3.18 -13.66
CA LEU A 55 15.10 -1.72 -13.58
C LEU A 55 16.50 -1.12 -13.41
N ALA A 56 17.54 -1.95 -13.33
CA ALA A 56 18.92 -1.49 -13.25
C ALA A 56 19.36 -0.89 -14.61
N ILE A 57 19.83 0.35 -14.56
CA ILE A 57 20.23 1.09 -15.76
C ILE A 57 21.74 0.98 -15.92
N LYS A 58 22.19 0.49 -17.08
CA LYS A 58 23.61 0.32 -17.37
C LYS A 58 24.35 1.66 -17.33
N GLY A 59 25.41 1.71 -16.52
CA GLY A 59 26.25 2.92 -16.38
C GLY A 59 25.76 3.92 -15.35
N GLU A 60 24.57 3.74 -14.78
CA GLU A 60 24.09 4.54 -13.66
C GLU A 60 24.64 4.05 -12.33
N PRO A 61 24.90 4.96 -11.36
CA PRO A 61 25.37 4.57 -10.04
C PRO A 61 24.29 3.85 -9.24
N GLY A 62 24.72 3.05 -8.25
CA GLY A 62 23.85 2.38 -7.30
C GLY A 62 24.33 0.98 -6.97
N GLU A 63 23.90 0.48 -5.81
CA GLU A 63 24.18 -0.90 -5.40
C GLU A 63 23.08 -1.83 -5.93
N PHE A 64 23.45 -2.85 -6.70
CA PHE A 64 22.48 -3.80 -7.25
C PHE A 64 21.78 -4.60 -6.15
N ILE A 65 20.44 -4.71 -6.26
CA ILE A 65 19.61 -5.48 -5.33
C ILE A 65 18.51 -6.22 -6.08
N GLU A 66 18.27 -7.47 -5.68
CA GLU A 66 17.10 -8.25 -6.04
C GLU A 66 16.03 -8.09 -4.96
N LEU A 67 14.83 -7.69 -5.36
CA LEU A 67 13.62 -7.85 -4.56
C LEU A 67 12.85 -9.05 -5.10
N SER A 68 12.51 -10.01 -4.25
CA SER A 68 11.67 -11.15 -4.63
C SER A 68 10.71 -11.51 -3.52
N GLY A 69 9.71 -12.34 -3.82
CA GLY A 69 8.74 -12.82 -2.85
C GLY A 69 7.62 -13.62 -3.49
N ILE A 70 6.62 -13.95 -2.69
CA ILE A 70 5.44 -14.72 -3.10
C ILE A 70 4.19 -13.90 -2.76
N ILE A 71 3.30 -13.76 -3.74
CA ILE A 71 1.96 -13.23 -3.52
C ILE A 71 1.05 -14.39 -3.12
N ARG A 72 0.29 -14.22 -2.04
CA ARG A 72 -0.64 -15.24 -1.52
C ARG A 72 -2.04 -14.66 -1.37
N HIS A 73 -3.01 -15.56 -1.41
CA HIS A 73 -4.37 -15.28 -0.99
C HIS A 73 -4.43 -14.90 0.50
N ARG A 74 -5.58 -14.43 0.95
CA ARG A 74 -5.85 -14.09 2.36
C ARG A 74 -5.62 -15.25 3.34
N ASP A 75 -5.66 -16.49 2.87
CA ASP A 75 -5.39 -17.67 3.69
C ASP A 75 -3.91 -17.84 4.08
N CYS A 76 -3.04 -16.93 3.63
CA CYS A 76 -1.60 -16.87 3.91
C CYS A 76 -0.77 -18.03 3.34
N THR A 77 -1.40 -18.98 2.68
CA THR A 77 -0.76 -20.21 2.22
C THR A 77 -0.87 -20.43 0.72
N THR A 78 -2.05 -20.17 0.14
CA THR A 78 -2.29 -20.40 -1.29
C THR A 78 -1.64 -19.32 -2.14
N PRO A 79 -0.75 -19.69 -3.09
CA PRO A 79 -0.15 -18.73 -4.01
C PRO A 79 -1.20 -18.07 -4.92
N TYR A 80 -1.03 -16.77 -5.19
CA TYR A 80 -1.86 -16.03 -6.11
C TYR A 80 -1.12 -15.80 -7.44
N GLN A 81 -1.67 -16.34 -8.53
CA GLN A 81 -1.16 -16.22 -9.88
C GLN A 81 -1.66 -14.95 -10.57
N LYS A 82 -0.81 -14.33 -11.38
CA LYS A 82 -1.15 -13.14 -12.19
C LYS A 82 -1.53 -11.90 -11.38
N ALA A 83 -1.14 -11.82 -10.11
CA ALA A 83 -1.15 -10.51 -9.45
C ALA A 83 -0.24 -9.57 -10.23
N LYS A 84 -0.68 -8.34 -10.48
CA LYS A 84 0.13 -7.26 -11.04
C LYS A 84 0.90 -6.60 -9.92
N ILE A 85 2.22 -6.53 -10.02
CA ILE A 85 3.11 -5.89 -9.06
C ILE A 85 3.82 -4.73 -9.75
N GLU A 86 3.62 -3.51 -9.26
CA GLU A 86 4.29 -2.30 -9.69
C GLU A 86 5.30 -1.89 -8.63
N LEU A 87 6.56 -1.68 -9.05
CA LEU A 87 7.64 -1.18 -8.20
C LEU A 87 8.08 0.20 -8.69
N TRP A 88 8.29 1.14 -7.75
CA TRP A 88 8.96 2.41 -8.04
C TRP A 88 9.79 2.88 -6.86
N HIS A 89 10.88 3.58 -7.16
CA HIS A 89 11.76 4.17 -6.16
C HIS A 89 12.61 5.30 -6.75
N CYS A 90 13.34 6.03 -5.91
CA CYS A 90 14.28 7.05 -6.33
C CYS A 90 15.59 6.43 -6.87
N ASP A 91 16.36 7.21 -7.62
CA ASP A 91 17.70 6.85 -8.06
C ASP A 91 18.74 6.92 -6.89
N ALA A 92 20.01 6.71 -7.21
CA ALA A 92 21.12 6.78 -6.23
C ALA A 92 21.41 8.20 -5.69
N LYS A 93 20.66 9.21 -6.14
CA LYS A 93 20.73 10.60 -5.66
C LYS A 93 19.47 11.04 -4.92
N GLY A 94 18.50 10.12 -4.72
CA GLY A 94 17.23 10.41 -4.05
C GLY A 94 16.18 11.06 -4.96
N VAL A 95 16.37 11.02 -6.29
CA VAL A 95 15.46 11.67 -7.25
C VAL A 95 14.53 10.65 -7.90
N TYR A 96 13.23 10.98 -7.94
CA TYR A 96 12.21 10.19 -8.64
C TYR A 96 12.05 10.68 -10.08
N ASP A 97 11.96 9.74 -11.01
CA ASP A 97 11.54 10.03 -12.38
C ASP A 97 10.02 10.22 -12.44
N ASN A 98 9.57 11.47 -12.47
CA ASN A 98 8.15 11.80 -12.42
C ASN A 98 7.52 12.08 -13.79
N SER A 99 8.33 12.19 -14.88
CA SER A 99 7.83 12.67 -16.17
C SER A 99 8.51 12.08 -17.40
N SER A 100 9.69 11.47 -17.31
CA SER A 100 10.37 10.97 -18.52
C SER A 100 9.62 9.78 -19.13
N PRO A 101 9.68 9.60 -20.44
CA PRO A 101 9.08 8.44 -21.11
C PRO A 101 9.76 7.11 -20.75
N ASP A 102 10.96 7.16 -20.18
CA ASP A 102 11.76 5.97 -19.89
C ASP A 102 11.32 5.23 -18.63
N PHE A 103 10.45 5.83 -17.80
CA PHE A 103 9.99 5.23 -16.53
C PHE A 103 11.16 4.70 -15.69
N ARG A 104 12.19 5.50 -15.48
CA ARG A 104 13.41 5.10 -14.75
C ARG A 104 13.08 4.63 -13.34
N TYR A 105 13.62 3.47 -12.95
CA TYR A 105 13.37 2.81 -11.67
C TYR A 105 11.88 2.56 -11.38
N ARG A 106 11.11 2.31 -12.45
CA ARG A 106 9.69 1.95 -12.40
C ARG A 106 9.46 0.75 -13.31
N GLY A 107 8.72 -0.22 -12.84
CA GLY A 107 8.39 -1.38 -13.65
C GLY A 107 7.20 -2.15 -13.11
N THR A 108 6.65 -2.95 -13.98
CA THR A 108 5.53 -3.86 -13.70
C THR A 108 5.96 -5.29 -13.96
N THR A 109 5.61 -6.20 -13.07
CA THR A 109 5.71 -7.65 -13.27
C THR A 109 4.42 -8.34 -12.83
N TYR A 110 4.33 -9.63 -13.08
CA TYR A 110 3.20 -10.45 -12.66
C TYR A 110 3.70 -11.67 -11.89
N SER A 111 2.95 -12.09 -10.88
CA SER A 111 3.26 -13.32 -10.18
C SER A 111 3.03 -14.55 -11.06
N ASP A 112 3.93 -15.54 -10.95
CA ASP A 112 3.84 -16.81 -11.67
C ASP A 112 2.80 -17.76 -11.05
N GLU A 113 2.73 -19.01 -11.56
CA GLU A 113 1.82 -20.06 -11.06
C GLU A 113 2.03 -20.42 -9.59
N LYS A 114 3.22 -20.16 -9.05
CA LYS A 114 3.58 -20.38 -7.65
C LYS A 114 3.52 -19.08 -6.83
N GLY A 115 2.98 -18.02 -7.41
CA GLY A 115 2.88 -16.70 -6.79
C GLY A 115 4.19 -15.91 -6.77
N HIS A 116 5.31 -16.41 -7.32
CA HIS A 116 6.60 -15.73 -7.25
C HIS A 116 6.62 -14.48 -8.12
N TYR A 117 7.31 -13.46 -7.61
CA TYR A 117 7.67 -12.25 -8.34
C TYR A 117 9.10 -11.84 -8.03
N SER A 118 9.73 -11.12 -8.93
CA SER A 118 11.06 -10.54 -8.69
C SER A 118 11.27 -9.26 -9.49
N PHE A 119 12.15 -8.40 -8.93
CA PHE A 119 12.72 -7.24 -9.59
C PHE A 119 14.22 -7.20 -9.36
N ASN A 120 14.99 -6.84 -10.39
CA ASN A 120 16.40 -6.48 -10.30
C ASN A 120 16.52 -4.97 -10.46
N THR A 121 17.11 -4.29 -9.47
CA THR A 121 17.21 -2.84 -9.47
C THR A 121 18.43 -2.37 -8.67
N ILE A 122 18.43 -1.11 -8.24
CA ILE A 122 19.41 -0.58 -7.29
C ILE A 122 18.76 -0.34 -5.93
N LEU A 123 19.52 -0.44 -4.86
CA LEU A 123 19.09 -0.04 -3.52
C LEU A 123 18.87 1.48 -3.51
N PRO A 124 17.66 1.97 -3.20
CA PRO A 124 17.41 3.39 -3.10
C PRO A 124 18.17 4.01 -1.92
N VAL A 125 18.25 5.32 -1.90
CA VAL A 125 18.91 6.08 -0.83
C VAL A 125 17.90 6.90 -0.04
N PRO A 126 18.21 7.29 1.21
CA PRO A 126 17.41 8.29 1.92
C PRO A 126 17.41 9.62 1.15
N TYR A 127 16.28 10.36 1.23
CA TYR A 127 16.17 11.65 0.55
C TYR A 127 15.38 12.68 1.38
N ASP A 128 15.68 13.97 1.17
CA ASP A 128 14.98 15.10 1.77
C ASP A 128 13.65 15.34 1.00
N VAL A 129 12.56 15.54 1.73
CA VAL A 129 11.25 15.88 1.14
C VAL A 129 11.05 17.38 0.93
N GLY A 130 12.07 18.20 1.19
CA GLY A 130 12.08 19.64 0.93
C GLY A 130 11.80 20.52 2.15
N ASP A 131 11.54 19.95 3.32
CA ASP A 131 11.33 20.66 4.59
C ASP A 131 12.41 20.34 5.65
N GLY A 132 13.49 19.67 5.23
CA GLY A 132 14.54 19.18 6.11
C GLY A 132 14.23 17.83 6.75
N SER A 133 13.09 17.24 6.46
CA SER A 133 12.75 15.88 6.89
C SER A 133 13.32 14.86 5.92
N ILE A 134 14.09 13.91 6.45
CA ILE A 134 14.70 12.85 5.63
C ILE A 134 13.85 11.61 5.69
N ARG A 135 13.36 11.15 4.51
CA ARG A 135 12.75 9.83 4.37
C ARG A 135 13.83 8.76 4.35
N PRO A 136 13.64 7.64 5.08
CA PRO A 136 14.54 6.49 4.94
C PRO A 136 14.51 5.94 3.52
N ALA A 137 15.54 5.22 3.13
CA ALA A 137 15.56 4.46 1.87
C ALA A 137 14.37 3.51 1.80
N HIS A 138 13.63 3.49 0.69
CA HIS A 138 12.47 2.62 0.56
C HIS A 138 12.10 2.31 -0.88
N PHE A 139 11.52 1.13 -1.07
CA PHE A 139 10.75 0.76 -2.24
C PHE A 139 9.28 1.08 -2.04
N HIS A 140 8.62 1.56 -3.07
CA HIS A 140 7.16 1.55 -3.16
C HIS A 140 6.70 0.34 -3.97
N LEU A 141 5.63 -0.29 -3.51
CA LEU A 141 4.94 -1.37 -4.23
C LEU A 141 3.44 -1.08 -4.28
N MET A 142 2.85 -1.35 -5.43
CA MET A 142 1.41 -1.50 -5.56
C MET A 142 1.11 -2.87 -6.16
N ILE A 143 0.32 -3.66 -5.45
CA ILE A 143 -0.08 -5.00 -5.87
C ILE A 143 -1.58 -4.98 -6.14
N THR A 144 -1.96 -5.37 -7.36
CA THR A 144 -3.36 -5.48 -7.77
C THR A 144 -3.66 -6.93 -8.12
N ALA A 145 -4.68 -7.49 -7.51
CA ALA A 145 -5.14 -8.85 -7.73
C ALA A 145 -6.67 -8.87 -7.76
N GLU A 146 -7.25 -9.64 -8.68
CA GLU A 146 -8.71 -9.74 -8.79
C GLU A 146 -9.32 -10.29 -7.49
N GLY A 147 -10.40 -9.67 -7.03
CA GLY A 147 -11.07 -10.03 -5.76
C GLY A 147 -10.42 -9.45 -4.50
N TYR A 148 -9.33 -8.67 -4.64
CA TYR A 148 -8.63 -8.08 -3.50
C TYR A 148 -8.52 -6.56 -3.62
N GLN A 149 -8.39 -5.89 -2.47
CA GLN A 149 -8.02 -4.48 -2.48
C GLN A 149 -6.62 -4.32 -3.06
N PRO A 150 -6.39 -3.34 -3.96
CA PRO A 150 -5.04 -2.98 -4.35
C PRO A 150 -4.21 -2.62 -3.11
N LEU A 151 -3.19 -3.39 -2.83
CA LEU A 151 -2.27 -3.15 -1.72
C LEU A 151 -1.23 -2.11 -2.13
N VAL A 152 -1.18 -1.00 -1.43
CA VAL A 152 -0.10 -0.02 -1.51
C VAL A 152 0.78 -0.19 -0.28
N THR A 153 2.09 -0.33 -0.47
CA THR A 153 3.02 -0.50 0.64
C THR A 153 4.39 0.09 0.35
N GLN A 154 5.18 0.33 1.41
CA GLN A 154 6.57 0.76 1.31
C GLN A 154 7.46 -0.21 2.09
N LEU A 155 8.60 -0.58 1.51
CA LEU A 155 9.58 -1.48 2.10
C LEU A 155 10.81 -0.70 2.50
N TYR A 156 11.16 -0.75 3.76
CA TYR A 156 12.32 -0.10 4.36
C TYR A 156 13.44 -1.11 4.60
N PHE A 157 14.65 -0.63 4.92
CA PHE A 157 15.82 -1.49 5.07
C PHE A 157 16.42 -1.35 6.47
N THR A 158 16.65 -2.47 7.13
CA THR A 158 17.27 -2.52 8.46
C THR A 158 18.63 -1.78 8.45
N GLY A 159 18.85 -0.97 9.48
CA GLY A 159 20.08 -0.19 9.64
C GLY A 159 19.99 1.25 9.14
N ASP A 160 18.93 1.64 8.42
CA ASP A 160 18.73 3.04 8.06
C ASP A 160 18.39 3.86 9.33
N VAL A 161 19.24 4.84 9.64
CA VAL A 161 19.13 5.66 10.84
C VAL A 161 17.91 6.58 10.83
N ASN A 162 17.33 6.83 9.66
CA ASN A 162 16.18 7.70 9.49
C ASN A 162 14.86 7.01 9.84
N ILE A 163 14.81 5.68 9.90
CA ILE A 163 13.58 4.91 10.23
C ILE A 163 12.94 5.42 11.54
N LYS A 164 13.75 5.64 12.57
CA LYS A 164 13.23 6.07 13.89
C LYS A 164 12.63 7.48 13.91
N LYS A 165 12.96 8.30 12.92
CA LYS A 165 12.50 9.70 12.81
C LYS A 165 11.34 9.85 11.83
N ASP A 166 11.14 8.88 10.93
CA ASP A 166 10.09 8.90 9.92
C ASP A 166 8.77 8.38 10.50
N VAL A 167 7.71 9.17 10.45
CA VAL A 167 6.42 8.84 11.07
C VAL A 167 5.77 7.59 10.49
N TYR A 168 6.07 7.23 9.25
CA TYR A 168 5.55 6.04 8.57
C TYR A 168 6.39 4.80 8.89
N ALA A 169 7.72 4.91 8.72
CA ALA A 169 8.65 3.81 8.97
C ALA A 169 8.78 3.46 10.46
N ALA A 170 8.66 4.43 11.38
CA ALA A 170 8.65 4.19 12.82
C ALA A 170 7.32 3.61 13.33
N SER A 171 6.26 3.61 12.51
CA SER A 171 4.95 3.08 12.89
C SER A 171 5.05 1.59 13.27
N PRO A 172 4.34 1.13 14.32
CA PRO A 172 4.25 -0.30 14.63
C PRO A 172 3.77 -1.15 13.44
N LYS A 173 2.93 -0.61 12.56
CA LYS A 173 2.48 -1.26 11.33
C LYS A 173 3.62 -1.49 10.31
N ALA A 174 4.70 -0.70 10.38
CA ALA A 174 5.84 -0.84 9.48
C ALA A 174 6.80 -1.96 9.87
N LYS A 175 6.70 -2.52 11.08
CA LYS A 175 7.68 -3.48 11.61
C LYS A 175 7.97 -4.65 10.65
N ARG A 176 6.95 -5.19 9.97
CA ARG A 176 7.09 -6.29 9.01
C ARG A 176 7.61 -5.85 7.63
N ARG A 177 7.70 -4.54 7.39
CA ARG A 177 8.14 -3.92 6.15
C ARG A 177 9.56 -3.34 6.24
N ILE A 178 10.21 -3.52 7.40
CA ILE A 178 11.63 -3.21 7.60
C ILE A 178 12.41 -4.49 7.36
N LEU A 179 13.06 -4.60 6.21
CA LEU A 179 13.65 -5.82 5.68
C LEU A 179 15.16 -5.88 5.92
N ASN A 180 15.66 -7.06 6.19
CA ASN A 180 17.09 -7.31 6.24
C ASN A 180 17.64 -7.46 4.82
N VAL A 181 18.63 -6.66 4.47
CA VAL A 181 19.37 -6.77 3.21
C VAL A 181 20.43 -7.87 3.36
N GLN A 182 20.31 -8.92 2.56
CA GLN A 182 21.28 -10.02 2.47
C GLN A 182 22.32 -9.68 1.41
N ASN A 183 23.61 -9.88 1.73
CA ASN A 183 24.69 -9.79 0.76
C ASN A 183 24.93 -11.18 0.17
N LEU A 184 24.84 -11.31 -1.14
CA LEU A 184 25.14 -12.55 -1.85
C LEU A 184 26.63 -12.63 -2.21
N ASN A 185 27.13 -13.86 -2.40
CA ASN A 185 28.55 -14.11 -2.71
C ASN A 185 29.05 -13.47 -4.02
N ASN A 186 28.13 -13.10 -4.92
CA ASN A 186 28.44 -12.42 -6.19
C ASN A 186 28.45 -10.88 -6.09
N GLY A 187 28.35 -10.32 -4.86
CA GLY A 187 28.28 -8.88 -4.64
C GLY A 187 26.91 -8.24 -4.84
N THR A 188 25.89 -9.01 -5.23
CA THR A 188 24.51 -8.54 -5.33
C THR A 188 23.86 -8.58 -3.95
N LYS A 189 23.00 -7.61 -3.67
CA LYS A 189 22.13 -7.61 -2.49
C LYS A 189 20.80 -8.27 -2.80
N LYS A 190 20.14 -8.78 -1.76
CA LYS A 190 18.82 -9.40 -1.88
C LYS A 190 17.93 -9.04 -0.70
N VAL A 191 16.66 -8.80 -0.98
CA VAL A 191 15.58 -8.76 0.00
C VAL A 191 14.43 -9.65 -0.45
N VAL A 192 13.76 -10.28 0.52
CA VAL A 192 12.58 -11.10 0.27
C VAL A 192 11.39 -10.47 0.98
N TYR A 193 10.29 -10.32 0.26
CA TYR A 193 9.06 -9.78 0.82
C TYR A 193 7.85 -10.55 0.29
N ASP A 194 7.29 -11.38 1.15
CA ASP A 194 6.06 -12.12 0.88
C ASP A 194 4.84 -11.24 1.20
N VAL A 195 3.83 -11.36 0.36
CA VAL A 195 2.61 -10.54 0.41
C VAL A 195 1.40 -11.45 0.55
N SER A 196 0.54 -11.17 1.53
CA SER A 196 -0.79 -11.77 1.62
C SER A 196 -1.85 -10.68 1.42
N MET A 197 -2.73 -10.92 0.46
CA MET A 197 -3.74 -9.97 0.03
C MET A 197 -4.91 -9.91 1.02
N VAL A 198 -5.51 -8.73 1.16
CA VAL A 198 -6.69 -8.48 2.00
C VAL A 198 -7.94 -8.44 1.12
N GLU A 199 -9.01 -9.13 1.52
CA GLU A 199 -10.30 -9.08 0.80
C GLU A 199 -10.84 -7.66 0.63
N ASN A 200 -11.51 -7.46 -0.48
CA ASN A 200 -12.02 -6.15 -0.87
C ASN A 200 -13.44 -5.93 -0.32
N LEU A 201 -13.69 -4.76 0.27
CA LEU A 201 -15.03 -4.21 0.24
C LEU A 201 -15.24 -3.66 -1.18
N THR A 202 -16.05 -4.33 -1.96
CA THR A 202 -16.35 -3.91 -3.33
C THR A 202 -17.25 -2.68 -3.29
N VAL A 203 -16.89 -1.66 -4.06
CA VAL A 203 -17.76 -0.53 -4.36
C VAL A 203 -18.27 -0.70 -5.80
N GLU A 204 -19.56 -0.52 -5.98
CA GLU A 204 -20.16 -0.54 -7.31
C GLU A 204 -19.50 0.51 -8.21
N THR A 205 -19.07 0.11 -9.41
CA THR A 205 -18.43 1.01 -10.39
C THR A 205 -19.26 2.27 -10.63
N ALA A 206 -20.58 2.13 -10.76
CA ALA A 206 -21.51 3.26 -10.92
C ALA A 206 -21.52 4.20 -9.73
N THR A 207 -21.20 3.74 -8.52
CA THR A 207 -21.06 4.59 -7.35
C THR A 207 -19.79 5.41 -7.45
N ILE A 208 -18.64 4.79 -7.81
CA ILE A 208 -17.39 5.53 -8.03
C ILE A 208 -17.60 6.59 -9.11
N ASP A 209 -18.22 6.24 -10.25
CA ASP A 209 -18.47 7.17 -11.34
C ASP A 209 -19.28 8.40 -10.91
N LYS A 210 -20.26 8.22 -10.01
CA LYS A 210 -21.02 9.35 -9.42
C LYS A 210 -20.17 10.25 -8.55
N LEU A 211 -19.17 9.68 -7.85
CA LEU A 211 -18.33 10.41 -6.91
C LEU A 211 -17.11 11.09 -7.56
N THR A 212 -16.79 10.80 -8.82
CA THR A 212 -15.75 11.51 -9.57
C THR A 212 -16.16 12.95 -9.90
N GLY A 213 -15.18 13.83 -10.11
CA GLY A 213 -15.40 15.24 -10.50
C GLY A 213 -14.72 16.23 -9.57
N ILE A 214 -15.03 17.52 -9.78
CA ILE A 214 -14.46 18.63 -9.03
C ILE A 214 -15.38 18.98 -7.87
N TYR A 215 -14.78 19.24 -6.72
CA TYR A 215 -15.45 19.61 -5.49
C TYR A 215 -14.85 20.92 -4.96
N THR A 216 -15.66 21.96 -4.84
CA THR A 216 -15.25 23.28 -4.38
C THR A 216 -15.53 23.45 -2.89
N ASP A 217 -14.56 23.97 -2.15
CA ASP A 217 -14.67 24.23 -0.71
C ASP A 217 -15.83 25.20 -0.42
N LYS A 218 -16.67 24.85 0.56
CA LYS A 218 -17.81 25.70 0.95
C LYS A 218 -17.38 27.02 1.57
N ALA A 219 -16.28 27.02 2.31
CA ALA A 219 -15.77 28.19 3.03
C ALA A 219 -14.86 29.06 2.16
N ASP A 220 -14.08 28.44 1.24
CA ASP A 220 -13.11 29.12 0.38
C ASP A 220 -13.28 28.66 -1.07
N LYS A 221 -14.02 29.46 -1.87
CA LYS A 221 -14.32 29.13 -3.27
C LYS A 221 -13.12 29.12 -4.21
N THR A 222 -11.95 29.56 -3.76
CA THR A 222 -10.71 29.47 -4.53
C THR A 222 -10.05 28.09 -4.42
N LYS A 223 -10.52 27.27 -3.48
CA LYS A 223 -9.98 25.91 -3.24
C LYS A 223 -10.90 24.85 -3.78
N SER A 224 -10.32 23.92 -4.54
CA SER A 224 -11.03 22.75 -5.05
C SER A 224 -10.17 21.48 -4.93
N VAL A 225 -10.85 20.35 -4.99
CA VAL A 225 -10.23 19.02 -5.09
C VAL A 225 -10.92 18.27 -6.23
N GLU A 226 -10.14 17.50 -6.99
CA GLU A 226 -10.64 16.71 -8.10
C GLU A 226 -10.47 15.21 -7.78
N PHE A 227 -11.54 14.46 -8.04
CA PHE A 227 -11.53 13.01 -7.93
C PHE A 227 -11.79 12.37 -9.29
N PHE A 228 -11.07 11.27 -9.56
CA PHE A 228 -11.21 10.48 -10.77
C PHE A 228 -11.17 8.98 -10.44
N LYS A 229 -11.58 8.15 -11.40
CA LYS A 229 -11.53 6.69 -11.28
C LYS A 229 -10.31 6.16 -12.04
N SER A 230 -9.56 5.29 -11.39
CA SER A 230 -8.55 4.45 -12.03
C SER A 230 -8.54 3.07 -11.37
N ASP A 231 -8.44 1.99 -12.17
CA ASP A 231 -8.46 0.59 -11.70
C ASP A 231 -9.61 0.31 -10.72
N ASN A 232 -10.80 0.80 -11.05
CA ASN A 232 -12.02 0.69 -10.24
C ASN A 232 -11.88 1.22 -8.79
N ALA A 233 -10.96 2.14 -8.54
CA ALA A 233 -10.74 2.82 -7.27
C ALA A 233 -10.95 4.33 -7.42
N LEU A 234 -11.26 4.99 -6.30
CA LEU A 234 -11.38 6.43 -6.22
C LEU A 234 -10.00 7.06 -5.93
N TRP A 235 -9.61 8.01 -6.78
CA TRP A 235 -8.36 8.73 -6.67
C TRP A 235 -8.61 10.23 -6.53
N ARG A 236 -7.89 10.88 -5.63
CA ARG A 236 -7.79 12.33 -5.58
C ARG A 236 -6.59 12.75 -6.43
N LYS A 237 -6.82 13.63 -7.40
CA LYS A 237 -5.77 14.15 -8.28
C LYS A 237 -4.70 14.93 -7.52
N ASN A 238 -3.45 14.77 -7.92
CA ASN A 238 -2.31 15.58 -7.50
C ASN A 238 -1.47 15.97 -8.73
N GLU A 239 -0.30 16.59 -8.52
CA GLU A 239 0.55 17.07 -9.61
C GLU A 239 1.12 15.95 -10.48
N VAL A 240 1.43 14.79 -9.92
CA VAL A 240 2.02 13.67 -10.66
C VAL A 240 0.93 12.75 -11.22
N PHE A 241 0.00 12.29 -10.39
CA PHE A 241 -1.13 11.46 -10.78
C PHE A 241 -2.28 11.59 -9.78
N GLY A 242 -2.14 11.01 -8.57
CA GLY A 242 -3.18 11.02 -7.57
C GLY A 242 -2.84 10.27 -6.30
N ALA A 243 -3.74 10.39 -5.33
CA ALA A 243 -3.76 9.64 -4.08
C ALA A 243 -4.97 8.72 -4.09
N LYS A 244 -4.73 7.41 -4.02
CA LYS A 244 -5.78 6.37 -3.96
C LYS A 244 -6.42 6.35 -2.58
N PHE A 245 -7.75 6.15 -2.53
CA PHE A 245 -8.49 5.94 -1.31
C PHE A 245 -9.17 4.57 -1.31
N ASP A 246 -9.14 3.89 -0.17
CA ASP A 246 -9.79 2.60 0.02
C ASP A 246 -11.23 2.80 0.49
N TYR A 247 -12.15 2.06 -0.11
CA TYR A 247 -13.57 2.08 0.26
C TYR A 247 -13.77 1.36 1.61
N THR A 248 -14.46 2.03 2.53
CA THR A 248 -14.74 1.51 3.88
C THR A 248 -16.24 1.29 4.15
N GLY A 249 -17.08 1.41 3.12
CA GLY A 249 -18.54 1.25 3.20
C GLY A 249 -19.29 2.59 3.23
N ASN A 250 -20.59 2.57 2.91
CA ASN A 250 -21.50 3.71 3.01
C ASN A 250 -20.96 5.02 2.39
N ASN A 251 -20.45 4.95 1.16
CA ASN A 251 -19.83 6.09 0.46
C ASN A 251 -18.68 6.76 1.25
N THR A 252 -18.04 6.01 2.13
CA THR A 252 -16.89 6.44 2.91
C THR A 252 -15.61 5.82 2.37
N PHE A 253 -14.55 6.62 2.33
CA PHE A 253 -13.24 6.19 1.87
C PHE A 253 -12.17 6.65 2.86
N GLU A 254 -11.08 5.91 2.96
CA GLU A 254 -9.97 6.25 3.83
C GLU A 254 -8.64 6.21 3.06
N TYR A 255 -7.76 7.18 3.32
CA TYR A 255 -6.42 7.16 2.76
C TYR A 255 -5.62 6.07 3.49
N PRO A 256 -5.13 5.05 2.79
CA PRO A 256 -4.47 3.91 3.42
C PRO A 256 -3.08 4.25 3.97
N GLY A 257 -2.62 3.45 4.92
CA GLY A 257 -1.24 3.49 5.40
C GLY A 257 -0.90 4.58 6.40
N MET A 258 -1.87 5.36 6.86
CA MET A 258 -1.60 6.40 7.86
C MET A 258 -1.10 5.81 9.19
N PRO A 259 -0.10 6.42 9.84
CA PRO A 259 0.37 6.02 11.17
C PRO A 259 -0.75 6.06 12.22
N PRO A 260 -0.61 5.33 13.34
CA PRO A 260 -1.57 5.40 14.44
C PRO A 260 -1.79 6.85 14.90
N GLY A 261 -3.06 7.22 15.10
CA GLY A 261 -3.44 8.58 15.49
C GLY A 261 -3.56 9.57 14.33
N MET A 262 -3.12 9.20 13.14
CA MET A 262 -3.32 10.00 11.92
C MET A 262 -4.35 9.32 11.04
N TYR A 263 -5.18 10.10 10.36
CA TYR A 263 -6.14 9.60 9.38
C TYR A 263 -6.52 10.67 8.36
N ARG A 264 -7.05 10.23 7.22
CA ARG A 264 -7.75 11.08 6.26
C ARG A 264 -8.92 10.31 5.69
N LYS A 265 -10.13 10.75 6.01
CA LYS A 265 -11.40 10.11 5.64
C LYS A 265 -12.22 11.03 4.75
N LEU A 266 -12.90 10.44 3.79
CA LEU A 266 -13.81 11.10 2.85
C LEU A 266 -15.20 10.53 3.10
N TYR A 267 -16.17 11.41 3.30
CA TYR A 267 -17.59 11.06 3.45
C TYR A 267 -18.37 11.74 2.34
N PHE A 268 -18.95 10.97 1.44
CA PHE A 268 -19.77 11.49 0.35
C PHE A 268 -21.25 11.31 0.70
N GLU A 269 -22.00 12.42 0.67
CA GLU A 269 -23.42 12.46 0.91
C GLU A 269 -24.13 12.96 -0.35
N ILE A 270 -25.10 12.18 -0.85
CA ILE A 270 -25.97 12.60 -1.95
C ILE A 270 -27.15 13.34 -1.31
N LEU A 271 -27.19 14.65 -1.49
CA LEU A 271 -28.22 15.51 -0.93
C LEU A 271 -29.55 15.32 -1.64
N VAL A 272 -30.66 15.72 -1.00
CA VAL A 272 -32.01 15.69 -1.57
C VAL A 272 -32.08 16.49 -2.91
N SER A 273 -31.27 17.52 -3.05
CA SER A 273 -31.14 18.32 -4.28
C SER A 273 -30.47 17.58 -5.44
N GLY A 274 -29.94 16.38 -5.21
CA GLY A 274 -29.12 15.61 -6.15
C GLY A 274 -27.65 16.05 -6.19
N ASN A 275 -27.27 17.11 -5.50
CA ASN A 275 -25.86 17.51 -5.37
C ASN A 275 -25.13 16.54 -4.44
N ILE A 276 -23.80 16.44 -4.60
CA ILE A 276 -22.97 15.62 -3.72
C ILE A 276 -22.13 16.54 -2.84
N GLN A 277 -22.25 16.32 -1.54
CA GLN A 277 -21.40 16.95 -0.54
C GLN A 277 -20.28 15.98 -0.16
N LEU A 278 -19.06 16.49 -0.09
CA LEU A 278 -17.90 15.77 0.43
C LEU A 278 -17.47 16.42 1.75
N THR A 279 -17.38 15.61 2.79
CA THR A 279 -16.73 16.01 4.05
C THR A 279 -15.38 15.29 4.13
N VAL A 280 -14.31 16.05 4.32
CA VAL A 280 -12.95 15.53 4.51
C VAL A 280 -12.55 15.73 5.96
N ASP A 281 -12.45 14.63 6.70
CA ASP A 281 -11.91 14.63 8.06
C ASP A 281 -10.48 14.11 8.03
N TYR A 282 -9.56 14.85 8.66
CA TYR A 282 -8.19 14.39 8.79
C TYR A 282 -7.54 14.84 10.10
N MET A 283 -6.56 14.05 10.55
CA MET A 283 -5.73 14.35 11.70
C MET A 283 -4.26 14.29 11.28
N ASN A 284 -3.52 15.35 11.57
CA ASN A 284 -2.09 15.47 11.29
C ASN A 284 -1.22 14.87 12.41
N SER A 285 0.08 14.82 12.20
CA SER A 285 1.06 14.33 13.17
C SER A 285 1.10 15.10 14.49
N ASN A 286 0.63 16.36 14.49
CA ASN A 286 0.49 17.18 15.70
C ASN A 286 -0.83 16.92 16.46
N ALA A 287 -1.57 15.87 16.11
CA ALA A 287 -2.87 15.48 16.68
C ALA A 287 -3.98 16.55 16.53
N THR A 288 -3.82 17.49 15.58
CA THR A 288 -4.89 18.48 15.27
C THR A 288 -5.87 17.87 14.29
N LYS A 289 -7.15 17.86 14.68
CA LYS A 289 -8.26 17.45 13.84
C LYS A 289 -8.73 18.60 12.96
N HIS A 290 -8.96 18.30 11.69
CA HIS A 290 -9.51 19.23 10.71
C HIS A 290 -10.69 18.59 10.00
N THR A 291 -11.70 19.41 9.71
CA THR A 291 -12.87 19.05 8.90
C THR A 291 -13.07 20.12 7.83
N VAL A 292 -13.12 19.68 6.57
CA VAL A 292 -13.39 20.58 5.43
C VAL A 292 -14.57 20.03 4.65
N VAL A 293 -15.47 20.89 4.23
CA VAL A 293 -16.69 20.53 3.50
C VAL A 293 -16.64 21.13 2.09
N TYR A 294 -16.85 20.28 1.11
CA TYR A 294 -16.86 20.64 -0.30
C TYR A 294 -18.23 20.31 -0.92
N LEU A 295 -18.56 20.99 -2.01
CA LEU A 295 -19.71 20.67 -2.87
C LEU A 295 -19.22 20.32 -4.27
N LYS A 296 -19.79 19.26 -4.85
CA LYS A 296 -19.50 18.86 -6.23
C LYS A 296 -19.98 19.94 -7.19
N GLU A 297 -19.11 20.31 -8.14
CA GLU A 297 -19.49 21.15 -9.26
C GLU A 297 -20.44 20.38 -10.20
N LYS A 298 -21.36 21.09 -10.85
CA LYS A 298 -22.33 20.52 -11.79
C LYS A 298 -21.70 20.19 -13.12
#